data_3bda19524d652e7c48f0aeee3898ea52
#
_entry.id   3bda19524d652e7c48f0aeee3898ea52
#
_cell.length_a   1.000
_cell.length_b   1.000
_cell.length_c   1.000
_cell.angle_alpha   90.00
_cell.angle_beta   90.00
_cell.angle_gamma   90.00
#
_symmetry.space_group_name_H-M   'P 1'
#
loop_
_entity.id
_entity.type
_entity.pdbx_description
1 polymer ?
#
loop_
_entity_poly.entity_id
_entity_poly.type
_entity_poly.pdbx_seq_one_letter_code
_entity_poly.pdbx_strand_id
1 'polypeptide(L)'
;DGEITGTPGQLLERYVGLSKASDAKTTVGEVNYYPTVIKQKSQYVYWAEHESEVFNATATASDGNWGQTAANRQFNLLRSATGSTATPSGATTVGSKNNATHYYRLASGADYPVSGGFYNIGNSDVSTSYDLVLDAEAQIIDFILTGPSGADDSSAVAKITNLVTIAESRRDCMVFASPRRGNVIGETNPTTITNNIVAFMDQLPSSSYLVLDSGYKYIYDKYNDVYRYIPTNGDVAGLCLQTAVQTDPWFSPAGFARGVLNNAVKLAYTPNKAQRDTLYSARVNPIVSFPGQGIVLYGDKTALGFASAFDRINVRRLFLTIERFCSAAAKTQLFEQNDEEQRTFFRNIVEPYLRDVQGRRGITDFLVKCDASNNPPEAVDRGEFQA
;
A
#
# COMPACT_ATOMS: atom_id res chain seq x y z
N ASP A 1 6.58 -5.10 30.16
CA ASP A 1 7.93 -4.61 30.46
C ASP A 1 8.35 -4.90 31.91
N GLY A 2 8.56 -6.13 32.25
CA GLY A 2 9.10 -6.53 33.54
C GLY A 2 10.44 -7.24 33.38
N GLU A 3 11.40 -6.93 34.19
CA GLU A 3 12.61 -7.75 34.26
C GLU A 3 12.28 -9.11 34.87
N ILE A 4 12.90 -10.17 34.35
CA ILE A 4 12.72 -11.55 34.84
C ILE A 4 13.12 -11.68 36.31
N THR A 5 13.95 -10.79 36.80
CA THR A 5 14.51 -10.79 38.19
C THR A 5 14.08 -9.58 39.02
N GLY A 6 13.15 -8.79 38.57
CA GLY A 6 12.78 -7.56 39.24
C GLY A 6 11.29 -7.37 39.47
N THR A 7 10.87 -6.15 39.43
CA THR A 7 9.47 -5.77 39.58
C THR A 7 8.67 -6.30 38.39
N PRO A 8 7.51 -6.96 38.60
CA PRO A 8 6.67 -7.37 37.48
C PRO A 8 6.28 -6.15 36.65
N GLY A 9 6.41 -6.27 35.35
CA GLY A 9 5.99 -5.24 34.41
C GLY A 9 4.46 -5.14 34.33
N GLN A 10 3.99 -4.13 33.63
CA GLN A 10 2.58 -3.99 33.34
C GLN A 10 2.13 -5.08 32.37
N LEU A 11 1.04 -5.78 32.70
CA LEU A 11 0.40 -6.70 31.77
C LEU A 11 -0.27 -5.88 30.65
N LEU A 12 0.21 -6.03 29.43
CA LEU A 12 -0.34 -5.32 28.26
C LEU A 12 -1.46 -6.13 27.61
N GLU A 13 -1.22 -7.42 27.35
CA GLU A 13 -2.19 -8.31 26.71
C GLU A 13 -2.16 -9.68 27.35
N ARG A 14 -3.30 -10.37 27.31
CA ARG A 14 -3.45 -11.74 27.81
C ARG A 14 -4.33 -12.54 26.87
N TYR A 15 -3.82 -13.65 26.41
CA TYR A 15 -4.55 -14.63 25.61
C TYR A 15 -4.66 -15.95 26.36
N VAL A 16 -5.87 -16.46 26.49
CA VAL A 16 -6.15 -17.72 27.24
C VAL A 16 -6.84 -18.73 26.33
N GLY A 17 -6.54 -20.01 26.53
CA GLY A 17 -7.20 -21.09 25.82
C GLY A 17 -6.84 -21.23 24.36
N LEU A 18 -5.72 -20.64 23.89
CA LEU A 18 -5.26 -20.77 22.52
C LEU A 18 -4.79 -22.19 22.21
N SER A 19 -4.96 -22.61 20.96
CA SER A 19 -4.56 -23.93 20.50
C SER A 19 -3.28 -23.89 19.68
N LYS A 20 -2.50 -24.97 19.74
CA LYS A 20 -1.35 -25.23 18.89
C LYS A 20 -1.73 -25.83 17.53
N ALA A 21 -2.95 -26.38 17.40
CA ALA A 21 -3.43 -26.99 16.19
C ALA A 21 -3.87 -25.91 15.17
N SER A 22 -3.43 -26.03 13.93
CA SER A 22 -3.72 -25.06 12.89
C SER A 22 -5.20 -25.02 12.47
N ASP A 23 -5.92 -26.12 12.67
CA ASP A 23 -7.34 -26.30 12.37
C ASP A 23 -8.25 -26.05 13.57
N ALA A 24 -7.70 -25.61 14.71
CA ALA A 24 -8.48 -25.43 15.93
C ALA A 24 -9.49 -24.28 15.79
N LYS A 25 -10.72 -24.57 16.27
CA LYS A 25 -11.80 -23.59 16.33
C LYS A 25 -12.37 -23.50 17.73
N THR A 26 -12.93 -22.36 18.06
CA THR A 26 -13.72 -22.16 19.29
C THR A 26 -15.06 -22.87 19.16
N THR A 27 -15.82 -22.96 20.26
CA THR A 27 -17.18 -23.55 20.28
C THR A 27 -18.16 -22.79 19.38
N VAL A 28 -17.86 -21.53 19.05
CA VAL A 28 -18.65 -20.69 18.14
C VAL A 28 -18.12 -20.70 16.69
N GLY A 29 -17.08 -21.51 16.41
CA GLY A 29 -16.55 -21.68 15.06
C GLY A 29 -15.42 -20.75 14.65
N GLU A 30 -15.01 -19.79 15.48
CA GLU A 30 -13.88 -18.91 15.20
C GLU A 30 -12.54 -19.65 15.27
N VAL A 31 -11.57 -19.20 14.49
CA VAL A 31 -10.20 -19.75 14.53
C VAL A 31 -9.57 -19.52 15.90
N ASN A 32 -9.06 -20.60 16.51
CA ASN A 32 -8.41 -20.58 17.82
C ASN A 32 -6.91 -20.95 17.76
N TYR A 33 -6.33 -20.95 16.58
CA TYR A 33 -4.91 -21.20 16.37
C TYR A 33 -4.10 -19.97 16.81
N TYR A 34 -3.14 -20.16 17.74
CA TYR A 34 -2.46 -19.05 18.42
C TYR A 34 -1.76 -18.03 17.50
N PRO A 35 -1.06 -18.42 16.39
CA PRO A 35 -0.45 -17.42 15.50
C PRO A 35 -1.49 -16.53 14.83
N THR A 36 -2.61 -17.11 14.40
CA THR A 36 -3.70 -16.38 13.75
C THR A 36 -4.36 -15.43 14.73
N VAL A 37 -4.64 -15.89 15.95
CA VAL A 37 -5.26 -15.04 16.99
C VAL A 37 -4.33 -13.90 17.40
N ILE A 38 -3.04 -14.15 17.60
CA ILE A 38 -2.06 -13.12 17.91
C ILE A 38 -1.98 -12.09 16.76
N LYS A 39 -1.86 -12.57 15.53
CA LYS A 39 -1.81 -11.69 14.33
C LYS A 39 -3.02 -10.76 14.20
N GLN A 40 -4.21 -11.26 14.57
CA GLN A 40 -5.46 -10.52 14.44
C GLN A 40 -5.75 -9.58 15.61
N LYS A 41 -5.35 -9.96 16.83
CA LYS A 41 -5.79 -9.29 18.06
C LYS A 41 -4.70 -8.50 18.77
N SER A 42 -3.42 -8.84 18.60
CA SER A 42 -2.35 -8.17 19.31
C SER A 42 -2.03 -6.79 18.70
N GLN A 43 -1.82 -5.82 19.57
CA GLN A 43 -1.34 -4.48 19.23
C GLN A 43 0.15 -4.30 19.53
N TYR A 44 0.78 -5.25 20.23
CA TYR A 44 2.15 -5.10 20.73
C TYR A 44 3.13 -6.11 20.14
N VAL A 45 2.65 -7.30 19.73
CA VAL A 45 3.51 -8.34 19.19
C VAL A 45 2.98 -8.85 17.86
N TYR A 46 3.89 -9.15 16.97
CA TYR A 46 3.60 -9.76 15.68
C TYR A 46 4.20 -11.16 15.64
N TRP A 47 3.40 -12.13 15.24
CA TRP A 47 3.88 -13.48 15.08
C TRP A 47 4.63 -13.59 13.74
N ALA A 48 5.91 -13.95 13.77
CA ALA A 48 6.70 -14.16 12.59
C ALA A 48 6.71 -15.64 12.19
N GLU A 49 7.51 -16.46 12.87
CA GLU A 49 7.73 -17.85 12.50
C GLU A 49 8.09 -18.68 13.73
N HIS A 50 7.89 -20.00 13.63
CA HIS A 50 8.39 -20.96 14.61
C HIS A 50 9.87 -21.25 14.35
N GLU A 51 10.60 -21.61 15.39
CA GLU A 51 11.90 -22.25 15.21
C GLU A 51 11.73 -23.57 14.44
N SER A 52 12.62 -23.83 13.49
CA SER A 52 12.56 -24.98 12.57
C SER A 52 12.46 -26.33 13.29
N GLU A 53 13.05 -26.43 14.48
CA GLU A 53 13.03 -27.63 15.32
C GLU A 53 11.67 -27.89 15.98
N VAL A 54 10.86 -26.85 16.16
CA VAL A 54 9.52 -26.96 16.78
C VAL A 54 8.47 -27.35 15.73
N PHE A 55 8.72 -27.05 14.48
CA PHE A 55 7.78 -27.22 13.36
C PHE A 55 8.09 -28.45 12.50
N ASN A 56 8.95 -29.36 12.92
CA ASN A 56 9.37 -30.47 12.10
C ASN A 56 8.21 -31.47 11.86
N ALA A 57 7.81 -31.63 10.61
CA ALA A 57 6.74 -32.51 10.17
C ALA A 57 7.09 -34.01 10.34
N THR A 58 8.38 -34.34 10.49
CA THR A 58 8.90 -35.70 10.70
C THR A 58 9.20 -36.03 12.17
N ALA A 59 8.98 -35.08 13.05
CA ALA A 59 9.25 -35.25 14.46
C ALA A 59 8.41 -36.36 15.10
N THR A 60 9.07 -37.21 15.85
CA THR A 60 8.41 -38.21 16.69
C THR A 60 7.47 -37.54 17.70
N ALA A 61 6.48 -38.28 18.23
CA ALA A 61 5.44 -37.77 19.13
C ALA A 61 5.93 -36.98 20.36
N SER A 62 7.23 -36.88 20.53
CA SER A 62 7.90 -36.13 21.60
C SER A 62 8.15 -34.65 21.28
N ASP A 63 8.11 -34.25 20.01
CA ASP A 63 8.57 -32.92 19.57
C ASP A 63 7.42 -32.02 19.14
N GLY A 64 6.69 -31.57 20.02
CA GLY A 64 5.83 -30.39 20.00
C GLY A 64 4.73 -30.21 18.93
N ASN A 65 4.70 -30.85 17.81
CA ASN A 65 3.64 -30.84 16.76
C ASN A 65 2.91 -29.49 16.55
N TRP A 66 3.56 -28.37 16.74
CA TRP A 66 2.95 -27.04 16.64
C TRP A 66 2.57 -26.74 15.18
N GLY A 67 1.40 -26.18 14.95
CA GLY A 67 0.92 -25.84 13.62
C GLY A 67 0.40 -27.01 12.79
N GLN A 68 0.40 -28.21 13.31
CA GLN A 68 -0.23 -29.38 12.67
C GLN A 68 -1.74 -29.38 12.91
N THR A 69 -2.47 -30.15 12.07
CA THR A 69 -3.91 -30.35 12.30
C THR A 69 -4.17 -31.29 13.50
N ALA A 70 -5.29 -31.11 14.18
CA ALA A 70 -5.65 -31.90 15.35
C ALA A 70 -6.01 -33.37 15.03
N ALA A 71 -6.29 -33.69 13.78
CA ALA A 71 -6.98 -34.90 13.34
C ALA A 71 -6.34 -36.22 13.73
N ASN A 72 -5.09 -36.33 14.13
CA ASN A 72 -4.46 -37.59 14.56
C ASN A 72 -3.23 -37.34 15.43
N ARG A 73 -3.19 -36.24 16.18
CA ARG A 73 -1.99 -35.89 16.93
C ARG A 73 -2.29 -35.46 18.36
N GLN A 74 -1.45 -35.92 19.27
CA GLN A 74 -1.45 -35.42 20.62
C GLN A 74 -0.51 -34.21 20.70
N PHE A 75 -1.06 -33.06 21.11
CA PHE A 75 -0.27 -31.85 21.35
C PHE A 75 0.26 -31.86 22.76
N ASN A 76 1.58 -31.89 22.94
CA ASN A 76 2.18 -31.75 24.25
C ASN A 76 2.03 -30.30 24.74
N LEU A 77 1.61 -30.18 26.02
CA LEU A 77 1.59 -28.89 26.70
C LEU A 77 3.03 -28.39 26.89
N LEU A 78 3.31 -27.20 26.40
CA LEU A 78 4.52 -26.43 26.71
C LEU A 78 5.83 -27.25 26.69
N ARG A 79 6.23 -27.71 25.51
CA ARG A 79 7.56 -28.27 25.36
C ARG A 79 8.51 -27.20 24.84
N SER A 80 9.65 -27.05 25.50
CA SER A 80 10.84 -26.39 24.97
C SER A 80 11.37 -27.21 23.79
N ALA A 81 11.86 -26.56 22.75
CA ALA A 81 12.64 -27.21 21.71
C ALA A 81 13.78 -27.99 22.37
N THR A 82 13.73 -29.30 22.21
CA THR A 82 14.79 -30.16 22.77
C THR A 82 15.87 -30.33 21.74
N GLY A 83 17.01 -29.86 22.01
CA GLY A 83 18.18 -30.00 21.16
C GLY A 83 19.07 -28.77 21.19
N SER A 84 18.54 -27.64 21.51
CA SER A 84 19.34 -26.45 21.74
C SER A 84 19.83 -26.40 23.20
N THR A 85 21.09 -26.12 23.39
CA THR A 85 21.72 -25.79 24.67
C THR A 85 21.23 -24.45 25.26
N ALA A 86 20.33 -23.78 24.57
CA ALA A 86 19.64 -22.59 25.06
C ALA A 86 18.44 -22.99 25.90
N THR A 87 18.66 -23.23 27.15
CA THR A 87 17.60 -23.16 28.15
C THR A 87 17.06 -21.73 28.13
N PRO A 88 15.77 -21.49 27.85
CA PRO A 88 15.22 -20.14 27.96
C PRO A 88 15.52 -19.63 29.38
N SER A 89 16.09 -18.47 29.49
CA SER A 89 16.39 -17.87 30.79
C SER A 89 15.12 -17.79 31.61
N GLY A 90 15.08 -18.48 32.74
CA GLY A 90 13.89 -18.57 33.62
C GLY A 90 13.01 -19.82 33.48
N ALA A 91 13.39 -20.82 32.69
CA ALA A 91 12.70 -22.09 32.64
C ALA A 91 12.97 -22.86 33.96
N THR A 92 11.99 -22.94 34.84
CA THR A 92 12.05 -23.81 36.01
C THR A 92 11.66 -25.22 35.56
N THR A 93 12.64 -26.07 35.38
CA THR A 93 12.41 -27.49 35.15
C THR A 93 11.92 -28.14 36.43
N VAL A 94 10.64 -28.16 36.66
CA VAL A 94 10.06 -28.95 37.74
C VAL A 94 9.79 -30.34 37.19
N GLY A 95 10.69 -31.28 37.42
CA GLY A 95 10.53 -32.74 37.49
C GLY A 95 9.73 -33.52 36.47
N SER A 96 8.95 -32.88 35.62
CA SER A 96 8.19 -33.51 34.56
C SER A 96 8.17 -32.60 33.34
N LYS A 97 8.55 -33.14 32.22
CA LYS A 97 8.78 -32.44 30.93
C LYS A 97 7.57 -31.66 30.35
N ASN A 98 6.45 -31.64 31.04
CA ASN A 98 5.17 -31.24 30.45
C ASN A 98 4.54 -29.98 31.04
N ASN A 99 5.08 -29.39 32.12
CA ASN A 99 4.44 -28.27 32.84
C ASN A 99 5.37 -27.07 33.06
N ALA A 100 6.23 -26.74 32.12
CA ALA A 100 7.12 -25.59 32.26
C ALA A 100 6.43 -24.29 31.77
N THR A 101 6.48 -23.27 32.61
CA THR A 101 6.19 -21.90 32.17
C THR A 101 7.43 -21.36 31.49
N HIS A 102 7.28 -20.90 30.27
CA HIS A 102 8.37 -20.31 29.48
C HIS A 102 8.26 -18.81 29.52
N TYR A 103 9.39 -18.18 29.83
CA TYR A 103 9.55 -16.72 29.76
C TYR A 103 10.45 -16.39 28.56
N TYR A 104 9.94 -15.62 27.63
CA TYR A 104 10.71 -15.13 26.53
C TYR A 104 10.86 -13.62 26.67
N ARG A 105 12.08 -13.14 26.60
CA ARG A 105 12.39 -11.72 26.53
C ARG A 105 12.78 -11.38 25.10
N LEU A 106 12.06 -10.44 24.51
CA LEU A 106 12.49 -9.86 23.25
C LEU A 106 13.69 -8.96 23.55
N ALA A 107 14.84 -9.27 22.97
CA ALA A 107 16.07 -8.53 23.13
C ALA A 107 16.74 -8.38 21.77
N SER A 108 17.66 -7.42 21.66
CA SER A 108 18.46 -7.22 20.45
C SER A 108 17.64 -6.98 19.19
N GLY A 109 16.54 -6.24 19.34
CA GLY A 109 15.84 -5.73 18.16
C GLY A 109 16.83 -5.01 17.27
N ALA A 110 16.87 -5.36 15.99
CA ALA A 110 17.68 -4.71 15.00
C ALA A 110 16.80 -4.20 13.88
N ASP A 111 17.18 -3.06 13.32
CA ASP A 111 16.59 -2.63 12.06
C ASP A 111 16.90 -3.65 10.97
N TYR A 112 16.02 -3.75 9.99
CA TYR A 112 16.25 -4.59 8.83
C TYR A 112 17.63 -4.28 8.22
N PRO A 113 18.41 -5.29 7.78
CA PRO A 113 19.78 -5.05 7.30
C PRO A 113 19.80 -3.99 6.19
N VAL A 114 20.55 -2.94 6.45
CA VAL A 114 20.70 -1.81 5.52
C VAL A 114 22.02 -1.99 4.78
N SER A 115 21.98 -2.27 3.49
CA SER A 115 23.16 -2.24 2.63
C SER A 115 23.16 -0.94 1.84
N GLY A 116 24.24 -0.16 2.00
CA GLY A 116 24.40 1.12 1.29
C GLY A 116 23.35 2.20 1.63
N GLY A 117 22.72 2.12 2.81
CA GLY A 117 21.68 3.05 3.24
C GLY A 117 20.27 2.71 2.76
N PHE A 118 20.07 1.49 2.25
CA PHE A 118 18.77 0.99 1.77
C PHE A 118 18.37 -0.27 2.52
N TYR A 119 17.09 -0.43 2.76
CA TYR A 119 16.53 -1.69 3.22
C TYR A 119 16.66 -2.73 2.10
N ASN A 120 17.32 -3.83 2.39
CA ASN A 120 17.52 -4.91 1.42
C ASN A 120 16.33 -5.88 1.45
N ILE A 121 15.16 -5.37 1.15
CA ILE A 121 13.96 -6.20 0.98
C ILE A 121 13.96 -6.74 -0.44
N GLY A 122 13.84 -8.03 -0.60
CA GLY A 122 13.74 -8.67 -1.92
C GLY A 122 12.49 -8.18 -2.68
N ASN A 123 12.62 -8.00 -3.99
CA ASN A 123 11.48 -7.60 -4.82
C ASN A 123 10.33 -8.61 -4.77
N SER A 124 10.63 -9.91 -4.61
CA SER A 124 9.62 -10.96 -4.43
C SER A 124 8.78 -10.77 -3.18
N ASP A 125 9.42 -10.40 -2.06
CA ASP A 125 8.73 -10.21 -0.77
C ASP A 125 7.83 -8.98 -0.83
N VAL A 126 8.32 -7.91 -1.47
CA VAL A 126 7.55 -6.69 -1.71
C VAL A 126 6.37 -6.99 -2.62
N SER A 127 6.56 -7.74 -3.72
CA SER A 127 5.50 -8.15 -4.63
C SER A 127 4.41 -8.94 -3.90
N THR A 128 4.80 -10.00 -3.18
CA THR A 128 3.87 -10.82 -2.39
C THR A 128 3.09 -10.01 -1.35
N SER A 129 3.74 -8.99 -0.75
CA SER A 129 3.06 -8.12 0.22
C SER A 129 2.01 -7.24 -0.45
N TYR A 130 2.26 -6.75 -1.64
CA TYR A 130 1.28 -5.95 -2.39
C TYR A 130 0.19 -6.80 -3.06
N ASP A 131 0.41 -8.08 -3.30
CA ASP A 131 -0.63 -9.00 -3.80
C ASP A 131 -1.80 -9.13 -2.82
N LEU A 132 -1.58 -8.86 -1.53
CA LEU A 132 -2.66 -8.78 -0.52
C LEU A 132 -3.68 -7.68 -0.81
N VAL A 133 -3.34 -6.67 -1.60
CA VAL A 133 -4.24 -5.56 -1.96
C VAL A 133 -4.81 -5.70 -3.38
N LEU A 134 -4.63 -6.83 -4.05
CA LEU A 134 -5.19 -7.09 -5.37
C LEU A 134 -6.73 -7.12 -5.37
N ASP A 135 -7.33 -7.63 -4.31
CA ASP A 135 -8.77 -7.74 -4.20
C ASP A 135 -9.39 -6.36 -3.87
N ALA A 136 -10.04 -5.76 -4.88
CA ALA A 136 -10.71 -4.48 -4.76
C ALA A 136 -11.99 -4.56 -3.91
N GLU A 137 -12.56 -5.74 -3.70
CA GLU A 137 -13.75 -5.91 -2.86
C GLU A 137 -13.40 -6.03 -1.38
N ALA A 138 -12.25 -6.67 -1.08
CA ALA A 138 -11.78 -6.83 0.29
C ALA A 138 -11.21 -5.53 0.88
N GLN A 139 -10.57 -4.69 0.06
CA GLN A 139 -9.91 -3.48 0.51
C GLN A 139 -10.13 -2.32 -0.45
N ILE A 140 -10.67 -1.22 0.04
CA ILE A 140 -10.82 0.03 -0.70
C ILE A 140 -9.56 0.86 -0.51
N ILE A 141 -8.83 1.13 -1.61
CA ILE A 141 -7.64 1.96 -1.61
C ILE A 141 -7.73 3.02 -2.72
N ASP A 142 -7.20 4.21 -2.46
CA ASP A 142 -7.13 5.30 -3.44
C ASP A 142 -5.73 5.46 -4.01
N PHE A 143 -4.70 5.25 -3.18
CA PHE A 143 -3.32 5.49 -3.51
C PHE A 143 -2.42 4.34 -3.08
N ILE A 144 -1.49 3.97 -3.96
CA ILE A 144 -0.39 3.07 -3.68
C ILE A 144 0.89 3.92 -3.67
N LEU A 145 1.58 3.93 -2.54
CA LEU A 145 2.84 4.65 -2.39
C LEU A 145 4.00 3.66 -2.56
N THR A 146 4.92 3.96 -3.47
CA THR A 146 6.08 3.09 -3.65
C THR A 146 7.08 3.20 -2.49
N GLY A 147 7.03 4.28 -1.74
CA GLY A 147 8.06 4.60 -0.74
C GLY A 147 9.44 4.77 -1.39
N PRO A 148 10.52 4.42 -0.73
CA PRO A 148 11.85 4.37 -1.35
C PRO A 148 11.88 3.34 -2.46
N SER A 149 12.39 3.74 -3.63
CA SER A 149 12.68 2.81 -4.72
C SER A 149 13.89 1.94 -4.36
N GLY A 150 14.01 0.75 -4.96
CA GLY A 150 15.04 -0.25 -4.64
C GLY A 150 16.51 0.22 -4.72
N ALA A 151 17.43 -0.70 -4.43
CA ALA A 151 18.86 -0.42 -4.38
C ALA A 151 19.47 -0.07 -5.74
N ASP A 152 18.95 -0.67 -6.81
CA ASP A 152 19.34 -0.46 -8.21
C ASP A 152 18.15 -0.11 -9.09
N ASP A 153 18.40 0.39 -10.31
CA ASP A 153 17.33 0.84 -11.21
C ASP A 153 16.43 -0.32 -11.64
N SER A 154 16.98 -1.50 -11.88
CA SER A 154 16.19 -2.67 -12.30
C SER A 154 15.23 -3.13 -11.22
N SER A 155 15.67 -3.18 -9.97
CA SER A 155 14.82 -3.48 -8.81
C SER A 155 13.72 -2.42 -8.59
N ALA A 156 14.08 -1.15 -8.76
CA ALA A 156 13.14 -0.06 -8.65
C ALA A 156 12.06 -0.10 -9.73
N VAL A 157 12.47 -0.31 -10.98
CA VAL A 157 11.58 -0.45 -12.14
C VAL A 157 10.66 -1.66 -11.98
N ALA A 158 11.21 -2.82 -11.57
CA ALA A 158 10.41 -4.03 -11.35
C ALA A 158 9.34 -3.82 -10.27
N LYS A 159 9.70 -3.19 -9.15
CA LYS A 159 8.75 -2.84 -8.09
C LYS A 159 7.62 -1.93 -8.59
N ILE A 160 7.98 -0.84 -9.27
CA ILE A 160 6.99 0.13 -9.77
C ILE A 160 6.09 -0.52 -10.83
N THR A 161 6.66 -1.31 -11.74
CA THR A 161 5.91 -2.03 -12.78
C THR A 161 4.89 -2.99 -12.17
N ASN A 162 5.28 -3.74 -11.13
CA ASN A 162 4.34 -4.61 -10.43
C ASN A 162 3.18 -3.82 -9.79
N LEU A 163 3.46 -2.71 -9.12
CA LEU A 163 2.42 -1.86 -8.53
C LEU A 163 1.50 -1.24 -9.58
N VAL A 164 2.04 -0.87 -10.73
CA VAL A 164 1.23 -0.38 -11.86
C VAL A 164 0.31 -1.47 -12.38
N THR A 165 0.81 -2.71 -12.52
CA THR A 165 -0.01 -3.86 -12.94
C THR A 165 -1.17 -4.09 -11.96
N ILE A 166 -0.93 -3.97 -10.65
CA ILE A 166 -1.98 -4.05 -9.64
C ILE A 166 -3.02 -2.93 -9.83
N ALA A 167 -2.58 -1.68 -10.02
CA ALA A 167 -3.49 -0.56 -10.22
C ALA A 167 -4.30 -0.67 -11.52
N GLU A 168 -3.71 -1.17 -12.59
CA GLU A 168 -4.40 -1.42 -13.86
C GLU A 168 -5.40 -2.56 -13.79
N SER A 169 -5.11 -3.59 -12.98
CA SER A 169 -6.04 -4.67 -12.70
C SER A 169 -7.23 -4.20 -11.86
N ARG A 170 -6.97 -3.44 -10.81
CA ARG A 170 -8.00 -2.92 -9.90
C ARG A 170 -8.83 -1.80 -10.52
N ARG A 171 -8.21 -0.88 -11.25
CA ARG A 171 -8.82 0.32 -11.86
C ARG A 171 -9.47 1.29 -10.88
N ASP A 172 -9.15 1.23 -9.59
CA ASP A 172 -9.74 2.07 -8.56
C ASP A 172 -8.71 2.93 -7.80
N CYS A 173 -7.42 2.80 -8.10
CA CYS A 173 -6.34 3.46 -7.39
C CYS A 173 -5.25 4.00 -8.33
N MET A 174 -4.37 4.84 -7.79
CA MET A 174 -3.20 5.38 -8.50
C MET A 174 -1.90 5.09 -7.75
N VAL A 175 -0.82 4.87 -8.49
CA VAL A 175 0.53 4.64 -7.97
C VAL A 175 1.33 5.93 -7.97
N PHE A 176 1.93 6.27 -6.84
CA PHE A 176 2.83 7.41 -6.70
C PHE A 176 4.25 6.92 -6.47
N ALA A 177 5.16 7.32 -7.34
CA ALA A 177 6.56 6.91 -7.33
C ALA A 177 7.50 8.11 -7.35
N SER A 178 8.69 7.90 -6.83
CA SER A 178 9.83 8.82 -6.94
C SER A 178 10.98 8.10 -7.65
N PRO A 179 11.90 8.82 -8.30
CA PRO A 179 13.10 8.22 -8.87
C PRO A 179 13.93 7.55 -7.77
N ARG A 180 14.83 6.65 -8.15
CA ARG A 180 15.73 6.01 -7.21
C ARG A 180 16.63 7.05 -6.51
N ARG A 181 16.92 6.79 -5.23
CA ARG A 181 17.76 7.69 -4.43
C ARG A 181 19.09 8.04 -5.11
N GLY A 182 19.78 7.05 -5.67
CA GLY A 182 21.05 7.24 -6.34
C GLY A 182 20.99 8.08 -7.63
N ASN A 183 19.80 8.28 -8.21
CA ASN A 183 19.63 9.13 -9.38
C ASN A 183 19.62 10.63 -9.03
N VAL A 184 19.40 10.95 -7.75
CA VAL A 184 19.23 12.32 -7.25
C VAL A 184 20.25 12.67 -6.16
N ILE A 185 20.46 11.79 -5.18
CA ILE A 185 21.30 12.06 -4.01
C ILE A 185 22.71 11.52 -4.24
N GLY A 186 23.70 12.36 -3.98
CA GLY A 186 25.11 12.06 -4.23
C GLY A 186 25.66 12.64 -5.55
N GLU A 187 24.78 13.03 -6.47
CA GLU A 187 25.14 13.77 -7.68
C GLU A 187 25.06 15.28 -7.41
N THR A 188 26.02 16.02 -7.92
CA THR A 188 26.11 17.47 -7.72
C THR A 188 25.75 18.28 -8.97
N ASN A 189 25.80 17.64 -10.14
CA ASN A 189 25.49 18.29 -11.39
C ASN A 189 23.97 18.23 -11.69
N PRO A 190 23.24 19.35 -11.69
CA PRO A 190 21.81 19.37 -11.92
C PRO A 190 21.38 18.81 -13.28
N THR A 191 22.21 18.93 -14.30
CA THR A 191 21.93 18.39 -15.63
C THR A 191 22.02 16.85 -15.63
N THR A 192 23.02 16.30 -14.96
CA THR A 192 23.17 14.86 -14.78
C THR A 192 21.98 14.29 -14.01
N ILE A 193 21.56 14.96 -12.92
CA ILE A 193 20.36 14.55 -12.15
C ILE A 193 19.12 14.53 -13.05
N THR A 194 18.91 15.59 -13.86
CA THR A 194 17.79 15.66 -14.81
C THR A 194 17.80 14.46 -15.76
N ASN A 195 18.95 14.19 -16.38
CA ASN A 195 19.11 13.10 -17.34
C ASN A 195 18.88 11.73 -16.69
N ASN A 196 19.37 11.52 -15.46
CA ASN A 196 19.16 10.29 -14.72
C ASN A 196 17.67 10.05 -14.41
N ILE A 197 16.94 11.10 -14.03
CA ILE A 197 15.50 11.02 -13.76
C ILE A 197 14.73 10.69 -15.04
N VAL A 198 15.09 11.34 -16.16
CA VAL A 198 14.46 11.07 -17.47
C VAL A 198 14.75 9.63 -17.91
N ALA A 199 16.01 9.19 -17.84
CA ALA A 199 16.39 7.82 -18.18
C ALA A 199 15.70 6.76 -17.30
N PHE A 200 15.44 7.08 -16.03
CA PHE A 200 14.66 6.24 -15.14
C PHE A 200 13.18 6.19 -15.57
N MET A 201 12.58 7.35 -15.90
CA MET A 201 11.20 7.41 -16.38
C MET A 201 10.99 6.63 -17.68
N ASP A 202 11.96 6.65 -18.59
CA ASP A 202 11.88 5.96 -19.88
C ASP A 202 11.87 4.42 -19.74
N GLN A 203 12.30 3.88 -18.59
CA GLN A 203 12.22 2.44 -18.28
C GLN A 203 10.88 2.04 -17.68
N LEU A 204 10.05 3.00 -17.24
CA LEU A 204 8.78 2.72 -16.60
C LEU A 204 7.65 2.50 -17.62
N PRO A 205 6.63 1.71 -17.26
CA PRO A 205 5.49 1.48 -18.14
C PRO A 205 4.70 2.77 -18.40
N SER A 206 4.21 2.91 -19.63
CA SER A 206 3.29 3.98 -19.98
C SER A 206 1.91 3.69 -19.41
N SER A 207 1.55 4.37 -18.34
CA SER A 207 0.27 4.18 -17.65
C SER A 207 -0.30 5.48 -17.11
N SER A 208 -1.62 5.65 -17.24
CA SER A 208 -2.33 6.77 -16.61
C SER A 208 -2.54 6.59 -15.10
N TYR A 209 -2.27 5.41 -14.58
CA TYR A 209 -2.35 5.11 -13.15
C TYR A 209 -1.05 5.40 -12.40
N LEU A 210 0.04 5.70 -13.10
CA LEU A 210 1.34 6.02 -12.51
C LEU A 210 1.60 7.52 -12.51
N VAL A 211 2.13 8.02 -11.39
CA VAL A 211 2.62 9.40 -11.23
C VAL A 211 4.06 9.34 -10.74
N LEU A 212 4.97 10.01 -11.45
CA LEU A 212 6.38 10.13 -11.04
C LEU A 212 6.69 11.59 -10.70
N ASP A 213 7.27 11.80 -9.53
CA ASP A 213 7.82 13.09 -9.09
C ASP A 213 9.34 13.22 -9.39
N SER A 214 9.93 14.38 -9.08
CA SER A 214 11.33 14.65 -9.38
C SER A 214 12.32 14.35 -8.25
N GLY A 215 11.87 13.81 -7.08
CA GLY A 215 12.90 13.47 -6.14
C GLY A 215 12.66 13.41 -4.66
N TYR A 216 13.52 14.09 -3.89
CA TYR A 216 13.68 13.91 -2.45
C TYR A 216 13.67 15.23 -1.71
N LYS A 217 13.00 15.24 -0.56
CA LYS A 217 13.05 16.33 0.42
C LYS A 217 13.91 15.95 1.64
N TYR A 218 14.52 16.94 2.26
CA TYR A 218 15.31 16.82 3.49
C TYR A 218 14.43 17.19 4.66
N ILE A 219 14.27 16.29 5.60
CA ILE A 219 13.44 16.48 6.79
C ILE A 219 14.20 16.09 8.06
N TYR A 220 13.70 16.59 9.18
CA TYR A 220 14.11 16.14 10.50
C TYR A 220 13.25 14.97 10.96
N ASP A 221 13.91 13.84 11.23
CA ASP A 221 13.31 12.66 11.83
C ASP A 221 13.40 12.76 13.36
N LYS A 222 12.31 13.18 13.97
CA LYS A 222 12.22 13.41 15.41
C LYS A 222 12.37 12.16 16.28
N TYR A 223 12.16 10.96 15.69
CA TYR A 223 12.23 9.71 16.44
C TYR A 223 13.65 9.21 16.57
N ASN A 224 14.50 9.46 15.56
CA ASN A 224 15.90 9.06 15.56
C ASN A 224 16.85 10.24 15.77
N ASP A 225 16.34 11.47 15.95
CA ASP A 225 17.13 12.71 16.11
C ASP A 225 18.14 12.92 14.99
N VAL A 226 17.74 12.68 13.76
CA VAL A 226 18.59 12.83 12.57
C VAL A 226 17.87 13.50 11.42
N TYR A 227 18.62 14.20 10.60
CA TYR A 227 18.12 14.68 9.32
C TYR A 227 18.34 13.65 8.22
N ARG A 228 17.32 13.40 7.41
CA ARG A 228 17.42 12.46 6.29
C ARG A 228 16.66 12.91 5.07
N TYR A 229 17.07 12.39 3.92
CA TYR A 229 16.34 12.55 2.69
C TYR A 229 15.28 11.45 2.56
N ILE A 230 14.05 11.86 2.30
CA ILE A 230 12.94 10.96 2.00
C ILE A 230 12.35 11.24 0.61
N PRO A 231 11.81 10.24 -0.07
CA PRO A 231 11.15 10.43 -1.36
C PRO A 231 9.85 11.25 -1.20
N THR A 232 9.47 11.98 -2.24
CA THR A 232 8.33 12.89 -2.22
C THR A 232 7.01 12.28 -2.71
N ASN A 233 7.00 10.99 -3.09
CA ASN A 233 5.80 10.32 -3.57
C ASN A 233 4.62 10.37 -2.57
N GLY A 234 4.90 10.20 -1.28
CA GLY A 234 3.91 10.36 -0.24
C GLY A 234 3.35 11.77 -0.10
N ASP A 235 4.19 12.79 -0.35
CA ASP A 235 3.76 14.18 -0.33
C ASP A 235 2.84 14.50 -1.51
N VAL A 236 3.19 14.02 -2.71
CA VAL A 236 2.37 14.23 -3.92
C VAL A 236 1.00 13.57 -3.75
N ALA A 237 0.94 12.35 -3.22
CA ALA A 237 -0.31 11.71 -2.88
C ALA A 237 -1.08 12.48 -1.80
N GLY A 238 -0.39 12.99 -0.78
CA GLY A 238 -0.96 13.84 0.26
C GLY A 238 -1.56 15.15 -0.28
N LEU A 239 -0.90 15.79 -1.25
CA LEU A 239 -1.45 16.97 -1.94
C LEU A 239 -2.71 16.63 -2.75
N CYS A 240 -2.74 15.45 -3.38
CA CYS A 240 -3.95 14.97 -4.05
C CYS A 240 -5.11 14.77 -3.06
N LEU A 241 -4.84 14.17 -1.90
CA LEU A 241 -5.84 13.99 -0.85
C LEU A 241 -6.31 15.33 -0.27
N GLN A 242 -5.36 16.21 0.06
CA GLN A 242 -5.67 17.56 0.56
C GLN A 242 -6.55 18.34 -0.43
N THR A 243 -6.25 18.25 -1.72
CA THR A 243 -7.04 18.88 -2.77
C THR A 243 -8.47 18.31 -2.81
N ALA A 244 -8.63 16.99 -2.66
CA ALA A 244 -9.95 16.35 -2.63
C ALA A 244 -10.80 16.79 -1.42
N VAL A 245 -10.15 17.03 -0.27
CA VAL A 245 -10.85 17.47 0.96
C VAL A 245 -11.19 18.96 0.93
N GLN A 246 -10.27 19.79 0.38
CA GLN A 246 -10.47 21.25 0.37
C GLN A 246 -11.34 21.74 -0.78
N THR A 247 -11.28 21.06 -1.91
CA THR A 247 -12.07 21.39 -3.10
C THR A 247 -12.77 20.15 -3.61
N ASP A 248 -12.21 19.47 -4.62
CA ASP A 248 -12.73 18.22 -5.18
C ASP A 248 -11.59 17.41 -5.83
N PRO A 249 -11.76 16.09 -6.03
CA PRO A 249 -10.72 15.21 -6.60
C PRO A 249 -10.24 15.60 -8.00
N TRP A 250 -11.07 16.30 -8.77
CA TRP A 250 -10.78 16.71 -10.15
C TRP A 250 -10.04 18.02 -10.29
N PHE A 251 -9.69 18.67 -9.20
CA PHE A 251 -8.79 19.82 -9.25
C PHE A 251 -7.33 19.38 -9.27
N SER A 252 -6.49 20.11 -10.01
CA SER A 252 -5.06 19.83 -10.03
C SER A 252 -4.43 20.03 -8.65
N PRO A 253 -3.64 19.07 -8.15
CA PRO A 253 -2.93 19.19 -6.87
C PRO A 253 -1.69 20.09 -7.00
N ALA A 254 -1.33 20.53 -8.20
CA ALA A 254 -0.13 21.31 -8.45
C ALA A 254 -0.37 22.83 -8.33
N GLY A 255 0.72 23.57 -8.28
CA GLY A 255 0.73 25.03 -8.30
C GLY A 255 0.74 25.67 -6.91
N PHE A 256 0.83 26.99 -6.90
CA PHE A 256 1.04 27.78 -5.68
C PHE A 256 -0.12 27.76 -4.68
N ALA A 257 -1.33 27.50 -5.18
CA ALA A 257 -2.51 27.49 -4.31
C ALA A 257 -2.69 26.18 -3.51
N ARG A 258 -2.32 25.04 -4.10
CA ARG A 258 -2.58 23.70 -3.54
C ARG A 258 -1.35 22.80 -3.50
N GLY A 259 -0.34 23.07 -4.29
CA GLY A 259 0.83 22.22 -4.46
C GLY A 259 1.99 22.52 -3.52
N VAL A 260 1.78 23.24 -2.43
CA VAL A 260 2.85 23.56 -1.45
C VAL A 260 3.12 22.36 -0.56
N LEU A 261 4.36 21.87 -0.60
CA LEU A 261 4.84 20.80 0.27
C LEU A 261 5.19 21.36 1.64
N ASN A 262 4.61 20.77 2.66
CA ASN A 262 4.91 21.08 4.06
C ASN A 262 6.05 20.21 4.60
N ASN A 263 6.61 20.64 5.73
CA ASN A 263 7.62 19.87 6.47
C ASN A 263 8.83 19.45 5.62
N ALA A 264 9.39 20.39 4.87
CA ALA A 264 10.61 20.19 4.11
C ALA A 264 11.60 21.32 4.41
N VAL A 265 12.80 20.96 4.83
CA VAL A 265 13.90 21.93 5.10
C VAL A 265 14.50 22.40 3.76
N LYS A 266 14.75 21.46 2.86
CA LYS A 266 15.27 21.71 1.51
C LYS A 266 14.96 20.53 0.60
N LEU A 267 15.10 20.73 -0.71
CA LEU A 267 15.11 19.67 -1.71
C LEU A 267 16.54 19.14 -1.93
N ALA A 268 16.64 17.89 -2.33
CA ALA A 268 17.91 17.32 -2.79
C ALA A 268 18.34 17.94 -4.14
N TYR A 269 17.37 18.28 -4.96
CA TYR A 269 17.55 18.86 -6.29
C TYR A 269 16.43 19.87 -6.57
N THR A 270 16.81 21.05 -7.07
CA THR A 270 15.87 22.10 -7.49
C THR A 270 16.12 22.41 -8.97
N PRO A 271 15.23 21.96 -9.88
CA PRO A 271 15.41 22.17 -11.30
C PRO A 271 15.22 23.65 -11.71
N ASN A 272 16.08 24.14 -12.59
CA ASN A 272 15.90 25.43 -13.27
C ASN A 272 14.79 25.35 -14.35
N LYS A 273 14.47 26.46 -15.01
CA LYS A 273 13.38 26.50 -15.99
C LYS A 273 13.55 25.47 -17.12
N ALA A 274 14.74 25.42 -17.74
CA ALA A 274 14.99 24.48 -18.84
C ALA A 274 14.90 23.00 -18.38
N GLN A 275 15.42 22.71 -17.19
CA GLN A 275 15.35 21.38 -16.60
C GLN A 275 13.90 20.98 -16.24
N ARG A 276 13.09 21.93 -15.75
CA ARG A 276 11.65 21.70 -15.54
C ARG A 276 10.93 21.36 -16.83
N ASP A 277 11.22 22.11 -17.90
CA ASP A 277 10.61 21.87 -19.20
C ASP A 277 11.00 20.48 -19.73
N THR A 278 12.25 20.06 -19.55
CA THR A 278 12.74 18.72 -19.90
C THR A 278 12.02 17.62 -19.07
N LEU A 279 11.98 17.77 -17.74
CA LEU A 279 11.29 16.82 -16.86
C LEU A 279 9.81 16.71 -17.20
N TYR A 280 9.14 17.84 -17.38
CA TYR A 280 7.71 17.86 -17.68
C TYR A 280 7.41 17.26 -19.06
N SER A 281 8.29 17.47 -20.06
CA SER A 281 8.19 16.80 -21.35
C SER A 281 8.37 15.29 -21.24
N ALA A 282 9.24 14.85 -20.34
CA ALA A 282 9.44 13.45 -20.01
C ALA A 282 8.37 12.87 -19.05
N ARG A 283 7.27 13.57 -18.78
CA ARG A 283 6.17 13.11 -17.91
C ARG A 283 6.51 13.00 -16.43
N VAL A 284 7.58 13.65 -16.01
CA VAL A 284 7.98 13.75 -14.60
C VAL A 284 7.43 15.05 -14.02
N ASN A 285 6.88 15.00 -12.82
CA ASN A 285 6.31 16.17 -12.15
C ASN A 285 7.39 16.87 -11.32
N PRO A 286 7.88 18.05 -11.76
CA PRO A 286 8.95 18.74 -11.05
C PRO A 286 8.46 19.29 -9.71
N ILE A 287 9.26 19.09 -8.67
CA ILE A 287 9.12 19.74 -7.37
C ILE A 287 10.20 20.81 -7.27
N VAL A 288 9.79 22.03 -6.99
CA VAL A 288 10.65 23.21 -7.10
C VAL A 288 10.57 24.06 -5.85
N SER A 289 11.71 24.56 -5.41
CA SER A 289 11.75 25.57 -4.35
C SER A 289 11.73 26.97 -4.99
N PHE A 290 10.67 27.73 -4.71
CA PHE A 290 10.53 29.11 -5.15
C PHE A 290 10.79 30.08 -4.00
N PRO A 291 11.64 31.10 -4.17
CA PRO A 291 11.85 32.11 -3.15
C PRO A 291 10.52 32.78 -2.75
N GLY A 292 10.22 32.81 -1.45
CA GLY A 292 9.00 33.41 -0.93
C GLY A 292 7.69 32.61 -1.13
N GLN A 293 7.74 31.51 -1.87
CA GLN A 293 6.55 30.64 -2.13
C GLN A 293 6.70 29.24 -1.53
N GLY A 294 7.90 28.86 -1.08
CA GLY A 294 8.19 27.55 -0.53
C GLY A 294 8.48 26.49 -1.59
N ILE A 295 8.33 25.24 -1.19
CA ILE A 295 8.54 24.08 -2.03
C ILE A 295 7.20 23.68 -2.64
N VAL A 296 7.12 23.61 -3.95
CA VAL A 296 5.87 23.49 -4.70
C VAL A 296 5.96 22.36 -5.72
N LEU A 297 4.92 21.52 -5.78
CA LEU A 297 4.69 20.62 -6.90
C LEU A 297 4.28 21.43 -8.13
N TYR A 298 5.09 21.40 -9.18
CA TYR A 298 4.92 22.23 -10.38
C TYR A 298 4.66 21.41 -11.63
N GLY A 299 3.88 20.33 -11.48
CA GLY A 299 3.45 19.45 -12.57
C GLY A 299 2.31 18.55 -12.12
N ASP A 300 1.48 18.11 -13.05
CA ASP A 300 0.28 17.31 -12.81
C ASP A 300 0.09 16.19 -13.85
N LYS A 301 1.19 15.70 -14.44
CA LYS A 301 1.16 14.65 -15.44
C LYS A 301 1.14 13.24 -14.84
N THR A 302 0.43 12.34 -15.52
CA THR A 302 0.59 10.90 -15.35
C THR A 302 1.73 10.38 -16.23
N ALA A 303 2.14 9.13 -16.04
CA ALA A 303 3.18 8.49 -16.86
C ALA A 303 2.70 8.06 -18.26
N LEU A 304 1.50 8.46 -18.68
CA LEU A 304 0.94 8.10 -19.97
C LEU A 304 1.77 8.68 -21.12
N GLY A 305 2.23 7.81 -22.04
CA GLY A 305 3.18 8.16 -23.09
C GLY A 305 2.60 8.78 -24.35
N PHE A 306 1.27 8.89 -24.44
CA PHE A 306 0.57 9.48 -25.59
C PHE A 306 -0.42 10.55 -25.14
N ALA A 307 -0.77 11.45 -26.07
CA ALA A 307 -1.72 12.53 -25.79
C ALA A 307 -3.12 11.96 -25.54
N SER A 308 -3.64 12.18 -24.35
CA SER A 308 -4.98 11.78 -23.92
C SER A 308 -5.44 12.69 -22.79
N ALA A 309 -6.73 12.75 -22.54
CA ALA A 309 -7.26 13.42 -21.36
C ALA A 309 -6.70 12.82 -20.05
N PHE A 310 -6.35 11.53 -20.06
CA PHE A 310 -5.78 10.81 -18.93
C PHE A 310 -4.28 11.05 -18.70
N ASP A 311 -3.64 11.92 -19.48
CA ASP A 311 -2.27 12.35 -19.23
C ASP A 311 -2.14 13.30 -18.02
N ARG A 312 -3.28 13.66 -17.39
CA ARG A 312 -3.37 14.53 -16.20
C ARG A 312 -3.87 13.76 -14.97
N ILE A 313 -3.23 14.05 -13.84
CA ILE A 313 -3.58 13.45 -12.54
C ILE A 313 -5.04 13.75 -12.18
N ASN A 314 -5.44 15.00 -12.30
CA ASN A 314 -6.79 15.46 -11.95
C ASN A 314 -7.88 14.79 -12.80
N VAL A 315 -7.65 14.61 -14.09
CA VAL A 315 -8.62 13.93 -14.98
C VAL A 315 -8.72 12.45 -14.65
N ARG A 316 -7.57 11.75 -14.45
CA ARG A 316 -7.62 10.35 -14.03
C ARG A 316 -8.36 10.19 -12.70
N ARG A 317 -8.14 11.07 -11.74
CA ARG A 317 -8.84 11.06 -10.46
C ARG A 317 -10.34 11.34 -10.59
N LEU A 318 -10.74 12.24 -11.47
CA LEU A 318 -12.14 12.47 -11.81
C LEU A 318 -12.81 11.15 -12.23
N PHE A 319 -12.20 10.46 -13.20
CA PHE A 319 -12.77 9.21 -13.71
C PHE A 319 -12.80 8.11 -12.65
N LEU A 320 -11.74 7.93 -11.85
CA LEU A 320 -11.76 6.98 -10.74
C LEU A 320 -12.91 7.24 -9.75
N THR A 321 -13.20 8.52 -9.48
CA THR A 321 -14.30 8.91 -8.58
C THR A 321 -15.65 8.59 -9.19
N ILE A 322 -15.83 8.89 -10.49
CA ILE A 322 -17.07 8.59 -11.23
C ILE A 322 -17.26 7.08 -11.36
N GLU A 323 -16.22 6.34 -11.77
CA GLU A 323 -16.25 4.87 -11.93
C GLU A 323 -16.62 4.19 -10.62
N ARG A 324 -16.06 4.64 -9.49
CA ARG A 324 -16.39 4.11 -8.16
C ARG A 324 -17.85 4.35 -7.80
N PHE A 325 -18.37 5.54 -8.07
CA PHE A 325 -19.77 5.85 -7.82
C PHE A 325 -20.71 5.01 -8.69
N CYS A 326 -20.43 4.93 -9.99
CA CYS A 326 -21.21 4.13 -10.94
C CYS A 326 -21.16 2.64 -10.59
N SER A 327 -20.00 2.13 -10.19
CA SER A 327 -19.86 0.74 -9.74
C SER A 327 -20.67 0.45 -8.47
N ALA A 328 -20.69 1.39 -7.53
CA ALA A 328 -21.53 1.25 -6.33
C ALA A 328 -23.02 1.28 -6.67
N ALA A 329 -23.44 2.16 -7.60
CA ALA A 329 -24.82 2.19 -8.10
C ALA A 329 -25.16 0.91 -8.87
N ALA A 330 -24.26 0.40 -9.69
CA ALA A 330 -24.46 -0.84 -10.46
C ALA A 330 -24.62 -2.07 -9.56
N LYS A 331 -23.91 -2.12 -8.41
CA LYS A 331 -24.06 -3.21 -7.44
C LYS A 331 -25.50 -3.36 -6.92
N THR A 332 -26.27 -2.28 -6.87
CA THR A 332 -27.69 -2.34 -6.47
C THR A 332 -28.61 -2.94 -7.53
N GLN A 333 -28.10 -3.09 -8.76
CA GLN A 333 -28.84 -3.70 -9.88
C GLN A 333 -28.52 -5.18 -10.07
N LEU A 334 -27.58 -5.72 -9.31
CA LEU A 334 -27.25 -7.14 -9.38
C LEU A 334 -28.46 -7.98 -8.97
N PHE A 335 -28.77 -8.99 -9.78
CA PHE A 335 -29.90 -9.91 -9.62
C PHE A 335 -31.28 -9.31 -9.87
N GLU A 336 -31.38 -8.05 -10.30
CA GLU A 336 -32.61 -7.45 -10.74
C GLU A 336 -32.91 -7.75 -12.25
N GLN A 337 -34.14 -7.62 -12.67
CA GLN A 337 -34.52 -7.82 -14.06
C GLN A 337 -34.09 -6.60 -14.91
N ASN A 338 -33.57 -6.85 -16.12
CA ASN A 338 -33.23 -5.79 -17.05
C ASN A 338 -34.49 -5.29 -17.80
N ASP A 339 -35.34 -4.55 -17.12
CA ASP A 339 -36.52 -3.91 -17.68
C ASP A 339 -36.35 -2.37 -17.77
N GLU A 340 -37.33 -1.68 -18.33
CA GLU A 340 -37.30 -0.24 -18.51
C GLU A 340 -37.35 0.51 -17.15
N GLU A 341 -38.01 -0.08 -16.15
CA GLU A 341 -38.11 0.52 -14.81
C GLU A 341 -36.76 0.52 -14.13
N GLN A 342 -36.00 -0.57 -14.14
CA GLN A 342 -34.66 -0.67 -13.57
C GLN A 342 -33.64 0.18 -14.32
N ARG A 343 -33.71 0.25 -15.65
CA ARG A 343 -32.88 1.16 -16.45
C ARG A 343 -33.13 2.63 -16.09
N THR A 344 -34.39 2.99 -15.89
CA THR A 344 -34.76 4.33 -15.45
C THR A 344 -34.33 4.61 -14.02
N PHE A 345 -34.46 3.63 -13.13
CA PHE A 345 -33.97 3.73 -11.75
C PHE A 345 -32.47 3.98 -11.69
N PHE A 346 -31.66 3.22 -12.43
CA PHE A 346 -30.22 3.44 -12.51
C PHE A 346 -29.88 4.84 -13.02
N ARG A 347 -30.51 5.30 -14.11
CA ARG A 347 -30.35 6.66 -14.62
C ARG A 347 -30.64 7.72 -13.56
N ASN A 348 -31.72 7.54 -12.82
CA ASN A 348 -32.14 8.47 -11.76
C ASN A 348 -31.17 8.53 -10.58
N ILE A 349 -30.31 7.53 -10.40
CA ILE A 349 -29.22 7.55 -9.41
C ILE A 349 -27.99 8.27 -9.98
N VAL A 350 -27.60 7.96 -11.22
CA VAL A 350 -26.33 8.42 -11.80
C VAL A 350 -26.42 9.86 -12.32
N GLU A 351 -27.52 10.26 -12.98
CA GLU A 351 -27.66 11.60 -13.55
C GLU A 351 -27.54 12.73 -12.54
N PRO A 352 -28.19 12.70 -11.38
CA PRO A 352 -28.05 13.76 -10.38
C PRO A 352 -26.61 13.91 -9.89
N TYR A 353 -25.88 12.80 -9.71
CA TYR A 353 -24.50 12.82 -9.32
C TYR A 353 -23.61 13.47 -10.39
N LEU A 354 -23.75 13.07 -11.65
CA LEU A 354 -22.99 13.67 -12.76
C LEU A 354 -23.34 15.16 -12.93
N ARG A 355 -24.58 15.55 -12.67
CA ARG A 355 -25.00 16.96 -12.69
C ARG A 355 -24.34 17.76 -11.55
N ASP A 356 -24.17 17.16 -10.38
CA ASP A 356 -23.41 17.78 -9.28
C ASP A 356 -21.93 17.92 -9.65
N VAL A 357 -21.31 16.89 -10.23
CA VAL A 357 -19.93 16.95 -10.74
C VAL A 357 -19.78 18.04 -11.80
N GLN A 358 -20.75 18.18 -12.70
CA GLN A 358 -20.80 19.25 -13.70
C GLN A 358 -20.91 20.62 -13.04
N GLY A 359 -21.80 20.79 -12.06
CA GLY A 359 -21.96 22.04 -11.30
C GLY A 359 -20.67 22.45 -10.57
N ARG A 360 -19.89 21.48 -10.12
CA ARG A 360 -18.57 21.69 -9.48
C ARG A 360 -17.41 21.74 -10.49
N ARG A 361 -17.67 21.90 -11.78
CA ARG A 361 -16.65 22.04 -12.83
C ARG A 361 -15.78 20.80 -13.07
N GLY A 362 -16.28 19.61 -12.75
CA GLY A 362 -15.57 18.35 -13.01
C GLY A 362 -15.65 17.96 -14.49
N ILE A 363 -16.84 18.12 -15.07
CA ILE A 363 -17.15 17.80 -16.45
C ILE A 363 -17.91 18.96 -17.08
N THR A 364 -17.81 19.09 -18.40
CA THR A 364 -18.55 20.11 -19.16
C THR A 364 -19.91 19.63 -19.62
N ASP A 365 -20.00 18.35 -20.00
CA ASP A 365 -21.22 17.71 -20.45
C ASP A 365 -21.18 16.21 -20.16
N PHE A 366 -22.35 15.57 -20.07
CA PHE A 366 -22.46 14.14 -19.86
C PHE A 366 -23.73 13.58 -20.49
N LEU A 367 -23.71 12.30 -20.81
CA LEU A 367 -24.85 11.55 -21.27
C LEU A 367 -24.87 10.17 -20.58
N VAL A 368 -25.95 9.86 -19.88
CA VAL A 368 -26.18 8.52 -19.33
C VAL A 368 -27.11 7.79 -20.28
N LYS A 369 -26.53 6.78 -20.97
CA LYS A 369 -27.26 5.98 -21.93
C LYS A 369 -27.57 4.61 -21.30
N CYS A 370 -28.76 4.46 -20.77
CA CYS A 370 -29.28 3.22 -20.23
C CYS A 370 -30.73 3.03 -20.69
N ASP A 371 -30.89 2.57 -21.93
CA ASP A 371 -32.18 2.42 -22.58
C ASP A 371 -32.21 1.14 -23.47
N ALA A 372 -33.28 0.94 -24.26
CA ALA A 372 -33.42 -0.21 -25.14
C ALA A 372 -32.37 -0.24 -26.27
N SER A 373 -31.70 0.88 -26.58
CA SER A 373 -30.73 0.94 -27.68
C SER A 373 -29.36 0.33 -27.30
N ASN A 374 -28.98 0.35 -26.01
CA ASN A 374 -27.78 -0.34 -25.51
C ASN A 374 -28.11 -1.64 -24.73
N ASN A 375 -29.41 -1.96 -24.54
CA ASN A 375 -29.88 -3.22 -23.99
C ASN A 375 -30.81 -3.91 -24.99
N PRO A 376 -30.28 -4.46 -26.12
CA PRO A 376 -31.08 -5.19 -27.07
C PRO A 376 -31.59 -6.50 -26.48
N PRO A 377 -32.63 -7.13 -27.07
CA PRO A 377 -33.21 -8.38 -26.54
C PRO A 377 -32.18 -9.47 -26.26
N GLU A 378 -31.14 -9.58 -27.10
CA GLU A 378 -30.08 -10.58 -26.90
C GLU A 378 -29.23 -10.32 -25.65
N ALA A 379 -29.06 -9.07 -25.26
CA ALA A 379 -28.36 -8.73 -24.01
C ALA A 379 -29.24 -9.02 -22.80
N VAL A 380 -30.55 -8.73 -22.91
CA VAL A 380 -31.53 -9.03 -21.86
C VAL A 380 -31.64 -10.54 -21.65
N ASP A 381 -31.70 -11.32 -22.75
CA ASP A 381 -31.77 -12.78 -22.72
C ASP A 381 -30.53 -13.43 -22.09
N ARG A 382 -29.35 -12.77 -22.19
CA ARG A 382 -28.13 -13.21 -21.50
C ARG A 382 -28.04 -12.76 -20.04
N GLY A 383 -29.02 -12.00 -19.56
CA GLY A 383 -29.01 -11.43 -18.22
C GLY A 383 -27.97 -10.28 -18.04
N GLU A 384 -27.58 -9.64 -19.15
CA GLU A 384 -26.65 -8.53 -19.14
C GLU A 384 -27.40 -7.20 -18.98
N PHE A 385 -26.85 -6.30 -18.14
CA PHE A 385 -27.32 -4.93 -17.96
C PHE A 385 -26.22 -3.98 -18.44
N GLN A 386 -26.53 -3.14 -19.42
CA GLN A 386 -25.58 -2.20 -20.05
C GLN A 386 -26.04 -0.74 -19.84
N ALA A 387 -25.13 0.07 -19.28
CA ALA A 387 -25.34 1.48 -19.01
C ALA A 387 -24.14 2.34 -19.47
#